data_ab5efd9536c9d108d5c67d7783a5b9b7
#
_entry.id   ab5efd9536c9d108d5c67d7783a5b9b7
#
_cell.length_a   1.000
_cell.length_b   1.000
_cell.length_c   1.000
_cell.angle_alpha   90.00
_cell.angle_beta   90.00
_cell.angle_gamma   90.00
#
_symmetry.space_group_name_H-M   'P 1'
#
loop_
_entity.id
_entity.type
_entity.pdbx_description
1 polymer ?
#
loop_
_entity_poly.entity_id
_entity_poly.type
_entity_poly.pdbx_seq_one_letter_code
_entity_poly.pdbx_strand_id
1 'polypeptide(L)'
;MAEPSPSEELASQVNGVYYLTGIRWKNNEPSLRVQIDGAPSTVLVEARGLNLRFRTDVEKPGRCLGRIERSVEGSSYVECLSPSTRGRRCERCQVIENVSAANMHQAHRKGRDSIDQRMAEYLSHPHRLYVAIFRDGSTKVGTTRGSDGGQRLVEQGAWFAKYVAHVEDGFLVRELEDVVSKSINLGQAVDTRKKFAGHLRGQRNSELETTLKDLTFEVEKVLQTQERDGWVSLDE
;
A
#
# COMPACT_ATOMS: atom_id res chain seq x y z
N MET A 1 2.77 38.15 -11.92
CA MET A 1 3.31 37.55 -10.69
C MET A 1 2.84 36.11 -10.75
N ALA A 2 3.76 35.16 -10.61
CA ALA A 2 3.37 33.74 -10.57
C ALA A 2 2.59 33.48 -9.27
N GLU A 3 1.52 32.70 -9.33
CA GLU A 3 0.83 32.25 -8.13
C GLU A 3 1.82 31.44 -7.27
N PRO A 4 1.85 31.65 -5.95
CA PRO A 4 2.76 30.89 -5.08
C PRO A 4 2.46 29.40 -5.19
N SER A 5 3.48 28.58 -5.18
CA SER A 5 3.30 27.13 -5.15
C SER A 5 2.57 26.71 -3.85
N PRO A 6 1.82 25.60 -3.84
CA PRO A 6 1.15 25.11 -2.62
C PRO A 6 2.11 24.93 -1.42
N SER A 7 3.39 24.69 -1.67
CA SER A 7 4.43 24.62 -0.66
C SER A 7 4.82 26.00 -0.11
N GLU A 8 4.82 27.04 -0.94
CA GLU A 8 5.07 28.42 -0.50
C GLU A 8 3.86 29.00 0.24
N GLU A 9 2.66 28.63 -0.16
CA GLU A 9 1.42 29.00 0.53
C GLU A 9 1.33 28.35 1.93
N LEU A 10 1.75 27.09 2.09
CA LEU A 10 1.90 26.46 3.40
C LEU A 10 3.02 27.08 4.25
N ALA A 11 4.15 27.44 3.64
CA ALA A 11 5.27 28.07 4.34
C ALA A 11 4.91 29.48 4.85
N SER A 12 4.00 30.17 4.20
CA SER A 12 3.54 31.52 4.63
C SER A 12 2.53 31.48 5.78
N GLN A 13 1.89 30.33 6.05
CA GLN A 13 0.89 30.14 7.11
C GLN A 13 1.53 29.60 8.40
N VAL A 14 2.45 30.34 8.99
CA VAL A 14 3.34 29.91 10.09
C VAL A 14 2.64 29.51 11.40
N ASN A 15 1.32 29.77 11.57
CA ASN A 15 0.59 29.55 12.83
C ASN A 15 -0.71 28.73 12.69
N GLY A 16 -0.83 27.87 11.70
CA GLY A 16 -2.03 27.07 11.46
C GLY A 16 -1.98 25.69 12.12
N VAL A 17 -3.16 25.11 12.40
CA VAL A 17 -3.32 23.70 12.73
C VAL A 17 -3.48 22.91 11.45
N TYR A 18 -2.66 21.89 11.30
CA TYR A 18 -2.61 21.04 10.11
C TYR A 18 -2.82 19.59 10.49
N TYR A 19 -3.57 18.87 9.66
CA TYR A 19 -3.76 17.44 9.82
C TYR A 19 -3.09 16.71 8.65
N LEU A 20 -2.07 15.90 8.94
CA LEU A 20 -1.49 15.02 7.95
C LEU A 20 -2.41 13.81 7.76
N THR A 21 -3.09 13.74 6.62
CA THR A 21 -4.08 12.69 6.34
C THR A 21 -3.55 11.55 5.50
N GLY A 22 -2.34 11.66 4.96
CA GLY A 22 -1.68 10.57 4.23
C GLY A 22 -0.55 11.03 3.33
N ILE A 23 -0.02 10.07 2.60
CA ILE A 23 0.98 10.27 1.54
C ILE A 23 0.35 9.78 0.23
N ARG A 24 0.49 10.56 -0.82
CA ARG A 24 0.16 10.16 -2.19
C ARG A 24 1.46 9.98 -2.96
N TRP A 25 1.57 8.85 -3.64
CA TRP A 25 2.64 8.60 -4.60
C TRP A 25 2.10 8.79 -6.02
N LYS A 26 2.85 9.47 -6.86
CA LYS A 26 2.59 9.60 -8.29
C LYS A 26 3.93 9.62 -9.01
N ASN A 27 4.13 8.71 -9.96
CA ASN A 27 5.40 8.58 -10.70
C ASN A 27 6.64 8.50 -9.78
N ASN A 28 6.54 7.73 -8.69
CA ASN A 28 7.56 7.61 -7.64
C ASN A 28 7.88 8.91 -6.87
N GLU A 29 7.05 9.94 -7.02
CA GLU A 29 7.18 11.18 -6.26
C GLU A 29 6.15 11.22 -5.12
N PRO A 30 6.61 11.39 -3.87
CA PRO A 30 5.72 11.49 -2.72
C PRO A 30 5.17 12.91 -2.55
N SER A 31 3.88 13.00 -2.23
CA SER A 31 3.24 14.23 -1.77
C SER A 31 2.54 13.96 -0.44
N LEU A 32 2.64 14.87 0.49
CA LEU A 32 1.86 14.85 1.72
C LEU A 32 0.45 15.35 1.43
N ARG A 33 -0.56 14.62 1.91
CA ARG A 33 -1.93 15.09 1.92
C ARG A 33 -2.19 15.79 3.25
N VAL A 34 -2.43 17.08 3.18
CA VAL A 34 -2.56 17.95 4.35
C VAL A 34 -3.93 18.62 4.32
N GLN A 35 -4.64 18.57 5.43
CA GLN A 35 -5.82 19.38 5.67
C GLN A 35 -5.44 20.56 6.57
N ILE A 36 -5.75 21.77 6.15
CA ILE A 36 -5.66 22.97 6.99
C ILE A 36 -6.94 23.02 7.83
N ASP A 37 -6.84 23.34 9.11
CA ASP A 37 -8.01 23.44 9.99
C ASP A 37 -8.97 24.52 9.46
N GLY A 38 -10.25 24.17 9.33
CA GLY A 38 -11.27 25.02 8.73
C GLY A 38 -11.35 24.97 7.20
N ALA A 39 -10.39 24.38 6.49
CA ALA A 39 -10.45 24.25 5.04
C ALA A 39 -11.45 23.15 4.59
N PRO A 40 -12.15 23.36 3.46
CA PRO A 40 -13.16 22.42 2.97
C PRO A 40 -12.58 21.17 2.31
N SER A 41 -11.28 21.17 1.99
CA SER A 41 -10.60 20.06 1.31
C SER A 41 -9.14 19.93 1.76
N THR A 42 -8.51 18.82 1.40
CA THR A 42 -7.06 18.65 1.58
C THR A 42 -6.27 19.24 0.41
N VAL A 43 -5.03 19.59 0.67
CA VAL A 43 -4.04 19.97 -0.34
C VAL A 43 -2.93 18.94 -0.43
N LEU A 44 -2.29 18.84 -1.59
CA LEU A 44 -1.10 18.00 -1.78
C LEU A 44 0.13 18.91 -1.76
N VAL A 45 1.08 18.55 -0.89
CA VAL A 45 2.35 19.26 -0.74
C VAL A 45 3.47 18.31 -1.15
N GLU A 46 4.33 18.74 -2.05
CA GLU A 46 5.50 17.95 -2.44
C GLU A 46 6.34 17.60 -1.21
N ALA A 47 6.67 16.31 -1.05
CA ALA A 47 7.37 15.83 0.15
C ALA A 47 8.89 15.78 -0.03
N ARG A 48 9.40 15.77 -1.26
CA ARG A 48 10.83 15.72 -1.53
C ARG A 48 11.49 17.04 -1.10
N GLY A 49 12.52 16.94 -0.26
CA GLY A 49 13.22 18.10 0.26
C GLY A 49 12.49 18.90 1.34
N LEU A 50 11.27 18.48 1.72
CA LEU A 50 10.50 19.16 2.74
C LEU A 50 11.11 18.95 4.13
N ASN A 51 11.42 20.04 4.81
CA ASN A 51 11.88 20.01 6.20
C ASN A 51 10.68 20.21 7.15
N LEU A 52 10.22 19.11 7.75
CA LEU A 52 9.08 19.14 8.67
C LEU A 52 9.52 19.47 10.10
N ARG A 53 9.04 20.61 10.62
CA ARG A 53 9.12 20.97 12.04
C ARG A 53 7.73 21.19 12.58
N PHE A 54 7.28 20.36 13.52
CA PHE A 54 5.93 20.45 14.06
C PHE A 54 5.88 20.08 15.53
N ARG A 55 4.83 20.53 16.19
CA ARG A 55 4.38 20.01 17.49
C ARG A 55 3.04 19.31 17.28
N THR A 56 2.83 18.19 17.96
CA THR A 56 1.52 17.56 18.03
C THR A 56 0.64 18.28 19.05
N ASP A 57 -0.55 18.67 18.64
CA ASP A 57 -1.58 19.15 19.55
C ASP A 57 -2.46 17.95 19.96
N VAL A 58 -2.22 17.45 21.17
CA VAL A 58 -2.92 16.27 21.70
C VAL A 58 -4.33 16.58 22.20
N GLU A 59 -4.67 17.85 22.38
CA GLU A 59 -5.98 18.27 22.86
C GLU A 59 -7.02 18.34 21.73
N LYS A 60 -6.54 18.49 20.49
CA LYS A 60 -7.43 18.52 19.34
C LYS A 60 -7.74 17.09 18.83
N PRO A 61 -9.01 16.81 18.49
CA PRO A 61 -9.35 15.54 17.85
C PRO A 61 -8.62 15.41 16.51
N GLY A 62 -8.14 14.22 16.22
CA GLY A 62 -7.58 13.91 14.91
C GLY A 62 -8.61 14.06 13.79
N ARG A 63 -8.15 14.03 12.53
CA ARG A 63 -9.00 13.96 11.35
C ARG A 63 -8.98 12.57 10.75
N CYS A 64 -10.09 12.18 10.16
CA CYS A 64 -10.21 10.93 9.47
C CYS A 64 -9.26 10.88 8.26
N LEU A 65 -8.48 9.81 8.12
CA LEU A 65 -7.58 9.61 6.98
C LEU A 65 -8.32 9.26 5.68
N GLY A 66 -9.65 9.33 5.65
CA GLY A 66 -10.42 8.88 4.50
C GLY A 66 -10.39 7.37 4.30
N ARG A 67 -10.69 6.92 3.09
CA ARG A 67 -10.71 5.50 2.73
C ARG A 67 -10.28 5.28 1.29
N ILE A 68 -9.99 4.04 0.95
CA ILE A 68 -9.73 3.62 -0.43
C ILE A 68 -10.99 2.93 -0.97
N GLU A 69 -11.48 3.40 -2.11
CA GLU A 69 -12.50 2.70 -2.89
C GLU A 69 -11.86 1.99 -4.08
N ARG A 70 -12.38 0.82 -4.40
CA ARG A 70 -11.90 -0.04 -5.48
C ARG A 70 -12.98 -0.21 -6.52
N SER A 71 -12.59 -0.11 -7.78
CA SER A 71 -13.47 -0.25 -8.94
C SER A 71 -12.72 -0.93 -10.09
N VAL A 72 -13.41 -1.18 -11.20
CA VAL A 72 -12.79 -1.66 -12.45
C VAL A 72 -11.63 -0.78 -12.93
N GLU A 73 -11.69 0.51 -12.66
CA GLU A 73 -10.64 1.47 -13.04
C GLU A 73 -9.41 1.43 -12.13
N GLY A 74 -9.53 0.81 -10.95
CA GLY A 74 -8.45 0.70 -9.97
C GLY A 74 -8.86 1.11 -8.56
N SER A 75 -7.90 1.67 -7.82
CA SER A 75 -8.11 2.15 -6.45
C SER A 75 -8.07 3.67 -6.43
N SER A 76 -9.07 4.29 -5.83
CA SER A 76 -9.16 5.74 -5.63
C SER A 76 -9.24 6.09 -4.15
N TYR A 77 -8.65 7.22 -3.79
CA TYR A 77 -8.77 7.75 -2.43
C TYR A 77 -10.03 8.62 -2.32
N VAL A 78 -10.83 8.34 -1.29
CA VAL A 78 -12.01 9.13 -0.93
C VAL A 78 -11.73 9.90 0.34
N GLU A 79 -11.73 11.20 0.23
CA GLU A 79 -11.51 12.13 1.33
C GLU A 79 -12.62 12.05 2.37
N CYS A 80 -12.26 12.23 3.64
CA CYS A 80 -13.18 12.36 4.74
C CYS A 80 -12.65 13.35 5.76
N LEU A 81 -13.35 14.45 5.94
CA LEU A 81 -12.95 15.53 6.85
C LEU A 81 -13.56 15.38 8.26
N SER A 82 -14.26 14.28 8.52
CA SER A 82 -14.87 14.03 9.83
C SER A 82 -13.82 13.94 10.93
N PRO A 83 -14.12 14.41 12.13
CA PRO A 83 -13.26 14.18 13.30
C PRO A 83 -13.06 12.69 13.54
N SER A 84 -11.87 12.32 14.02
CA SER A 84 -11.56 10.98 14.50
C SER A 84 -11.10 11.06 15.95
N THR A 85 -11.92 10.55 16.86
CA THR A 85 -11.64 10.57 18.31
C THR A 85 -10.87 9.33 18.78
N ARG A 86 -10.94 8.25 17.99
CA ARG A 86 -10.26 6.98 18.29
C ARG A 86 -9.65 6.41 17.01
N GLY A 87 -8.33 6.39 16.94
CA GLY A 87 -7.60 5.81 15.81
C GLY A 87 -7.45 6.75 14.60
N ARG A 88 -7.24 6.16 13.43
CA ARG A 88 -6.88 6.89 12.20
C ARG A 88 -8.08 7.29 11.35
N ARG A 89 -9.25 6.71 11.57
CA ARG A 89 -10.47 6.93 10.76
C ARG A 89 -11.67 7.15 11.67
N CYS A 90 -12.64 7.88 11.16
CA CYS A 90 -13.96 7.91 11.77
C CYS A 90 -14.62 6.52 11.67
N GLU A 91 -15.60 6.26 12.49
CA GLU A 91 -16.26 4.95 12.59
C GLU A 91 -16.77 4.45 11.23
N ARG A 92 -17.44 5.31 10.45
CA ARG A 92 -17.93 4.97 9.11
C ARG A 92 -16.81 4.52 8.17
N CYS A 93 -15.72 5.28 8.08
CA CYS A 93 -14.61 4.92 7.20
C CYS A 93 -13.89 3.66 7.70
N GLN A 94 -13.79 3.47 9.01
CA GLN A 94 -13.18 2.27 9.59
C GLN A 94 -13.98 1.01 9.27
N VAL A 95 -15.31 1.06 9.37
CA VAL A 95 -16.19 -0.07 9.01
C VAL A 95 -16.03 -0.42 7.52
N ILE A 96 -16.08 0.58 6.64
CA ILE A 96 -15.92 0.36 5.18
C ILE A 96 -14.57 -0.27 4.86
N GLU A 97 -13.49 0.23 5.46
CA GLU A 97 -12.14 -0.32 5.25
C GLU A 97 -12.02 -1.75 5.77
N ASN A 98 -12.58 -2.05 6.93
CA ASN A 98 -12.55 -3.39 7.51
C ASN A 98 -13.30 -4.40 6.62
N VAL A 99 -14.48 -4.04 6.14
CA VAL A 99 -15.28 -4.88 5.23
C VAL A 99 -14.53 -5.09 3.91
N SER A 100 -13.99 -4.03 3.32
CA SER A 100 -13.21 -4.10 2.09
C SER A 100 -11.96 -4.96 2.25
N ALA A 101 -11.22 -4.80 3.34
CA ALA A 101 -10.04 -5.61 3.63
C ALA A 101 -10.39 -7.09 3.82
N ALA A 102 -11.44 -7.41 4.59
CA ALA A 102 -11.91 -8.78 4.79
C ALA A 102 -12.34 -9.44 3.48
N ASN A 103 -13.08 -8.73 2.63
CA ASN A 103 -13.48 -9.23 1.32
C ASN A 103 -12.29 -9.47 0.42
N MET A 104 -11.33 -8.55 0.38
CA MET A 104 -10.13 -8.69 -0.44
C MET A 104 -9.26 -9.89 -0.01
N HIS A 105 -8.95 -10.02 1.27
CA HIS A 105 -8.07 -11.08 1.76
C HIS A 105 -8.71 -12.47 1.74
N GLN A 106 -10.03 -12.54 1.78
CA GLN A 106 -10.77 -13.80 1.83
C GLN A 106 -11.52 -14.11 0.53
N ALA A 107 -11.35 -13.31 -0.51
CA ALA A 107 -12.09 -13.44 -1.76
C ALA A 107 -12.03 -14.85 -2.34
N HIS A 108 -10.85 -15.43 -2.43
CA HIS A 108 -10.60 -16.78 -2.95
C HIS A 108 -11.25 -17.89 -2.10
N ARG A 109 -11.47 -17.66 -0.80
CA ARG A 109 -12.12 -18.62 0.12
C ARG A 109 -13.63 -18.49 0.14
N LYS A 110 -14.15 -17.28 -0.08
CA LYS A 110 -15.59 -17.01 -0.09
C LYS A 110 -16.25 -17.34 -1.42
N GLY A 111 -15.50 -17.31 -2.51
CA GLY A 111 -16.00 -17.43 -3.87
C GLY A 111 -16.55 -16.12 -4.44
N ARG A 112 -16.67 -16.07 -5.77
CA ARG A 112 -17.01 -14.84 -6.53
C ARG A 112 -18.39 -14.30 -6.15
N ASP A 113 -19.37 -15.20 -5.93
CA ASP A 113 -20.76 -14.83 -5.67
C ASP A 113 -21.03 -14.34 -4.24
N SER A 114 -20.04 -14.49 -3.36
CA SER A 114 -20.18 -14.15 -1.93
C SER A 114 -19.52 -12.83 -1.53
N ILE A 115 -19.01 -12.09 -2.49
CA ILE A 115 -18.36 -10.78 -2.26
C ILE A 115 -19.12 -9.68 -2.99
N ASP A 116 -18.90 -8.44 -2.56
CA ASP A 116 -19.49 -7.27 -3.21
C ASP A 116 -19.14 -7.22 -4.70
N GLN A 117 -20.11 -6.88 -5.55
CA GLN A 117 -19.97 -6.88 -7.00
C GLN A 117 -18.78 -6.02 -7.48
N ARG A 118 -18.58 -4.82 -6.92
CA ARG A 118 -17.47 -3.94 -7.31
C ARG A 118 -16.11 -4.57 -6.95
N MET A 119 -16.05 -5.30 -5.84
CA MET A 119 -14.86 -6.03 -5.46
C MET A 119 -14.64 -7.23 -6.39
N ALA A 120 -15.69 -7.95 -6.78
CA ALA A 120 -15.60 -9.05 -7.74
C ALA A 120 -15.11 -8.55 -9.11
N GLU A 121 -15.64 -7.43 -9.58
CA GLU A 121 -15.19 -6.75 -10.80
C GLU A 121 -13.73 -6.30 -10.71
N TYR A 122 -13.32 -5.68 -9.58
CA TYR A 122 -11.92 -5.31 -9.35
C TYR A 122 -10.99 -6.53 -9.42
N LEU A 123 -11.38 -7.65 -8.81
CA LEU A 123 -10.61 -8.88 -8.76
C LEU A 123 -10.64 -9.69 -10.07
N SER A 124 -11.57 -9.44 -10.98
CA SER A 124 -11.64 -10.13 -12.28
C SER A 124 -10.55 -9.70 -13.27
N HIS A 125 -9.79 -8.67 -12.95
CA HIS A 125 -8.68 -8.19 -13.78
C HIS A 125 -7.36 -8.90 -13.47
N PRO A 126 -6.38 -8.85 -14.39
CA PRO A 126 -5.06 -9.41 -14.17
C PRO A 126 -4.35 -8.81 -12.94
N HIS A 127 -3.65 -9.68 -12.21
CA HIS A 127 -2.85 -9.35 -11.05
C HIS A 127 -1.42 -9.87 -11.21
N ARG A 128 -0.52 -9.39 -10.36
CA ARG A 128 0.85 -9.88 -10.25
C ARG A 128 1.11 -10.37 -8.83
N LEU A 129 1.81 -11.48 -8.73
CA LEU A 129 2.42 -11.95 -7.47
C LEU A 129 3.83 -11.39 -7.39
N TYR A 130 4.23 -10.90 -6.24
CA TYR A 130 5.56 -10.36 -6.02
C TYR A 130 6.17 -10.84 -4.71
N VAL A 131 7.49 -10.86 -4.67
CA VAL A 131 8.28 -10.98 -3.46
C VAL A 131 8.95 -9.65 -3.18
N ALA A 132 8.95 -9.22 -1.92
CA ALA A 132 9.58 -7.98 -1.52
C ALA A 132 10.45 -8.18 -0.29
N ILE A 133 11.57 -7.46 -0.25
CA ILE A 133 12.46 -7.37 0.91
C ILE A 133 12.54 -5.91 1.37
N PHE A 134 12.57 -5.73 2.67
CA PHE A 134 12.64 -4.41 3.30
C PHE A 134 14.04 -4.14 3.83
N ARG A 135 14.33 -2.89 4.16
CA ARG A 135 15.66 -2.45 4.56
C ARG A 135 16.21 -3.16 5.83
N ASP A 136 15.33 -3.67 6.68
CA ASP A 136 15.67 -4.47 7.87
C ASP A 136 15.92 -5.96 7.57
N GLY A 137 15.81 -6.38 6.31
CA GLY A 137 15.91 -7.78 5.88
C GLY A 137 14.61 -8.58 5.98
N SER A 138 13.53 -8.01 6.52
CA SER A 138 12.23 -8.70 6.51
C SER A 138 11.70 -8.85 5.09
N THR A 139 11.05 -9.99 4.85
CA THR A 139 10.55 -10.40 3.54
C THR A 139 9.06 -10.64 3.55
N LYS A 140 8.43 -10.57 2.39
CA LYS A 140 7.03 -10.94 2.22
C LYS A 140 6.71 -11.36 0.79
N VAL A 141 5.68 -12.18 0.64
CA VAL A 141 4.93 -12.32 -0.60
C VAL A 141 3.74 -11.36 -0.60
N GLY A 142 3.31 -10.93 -1.75
CA GLY A 142 2.15 -10.03 -1.87
C GLY A 142 1.63 -9.96 -3.29
N THR A 143 0.48 -9.32 -3.44
CA THR A 143 -0.22 -9.19 -4.70
C THR A 143 -0.47 -7.73 -5.04
N THR A 144 -0.49 -7.43 -6.33
CA THR A 144 -0.87 -6.14 -6.86
C THR A 144 -1.64 -6.29 -8.16
N ARG A 145 -2.44 -5.29 -8.53
CA ARG A 145 -3.10 -5.28 -9.84
C ARG A 145 -2.06 -5.15 -10.96
N GLY A 146 -2.27 -5.81 -12.08
CA GLY A 146 -1.32 -5.83 -13.19
C GLY A 146 -0.97 -4.45 -13.76
N SER A 147 -1.90 -3.50 -13.68
CA SER A 147 -1.73 -2.11 -14.12
C SER A 147 -1.04 -1.19 -13.10
N ASP A 148 -0.61 -1.69 -11.96
CA ASP A 148 -0.10 -0.89 -10.83
C ASP A 148 1.25 -0.20 -11.11
N GLY A 149 2.04 -0.70 -12.07
CA GLY A 149 3.31 -0.08 -12.46
C GLY A 149 4.38 0.02 -11.36
N GLY A 150 4.26 -0.80 -10.30
CA GLY A 150 5.20 -0.79 -9.17
C GLY A 150 4.84 0.19 -8.05
N GLN A 151 3.83 1.02 -8.22
CA GLN A 151 3.42 2.01 -7.22
C GLN A 151 3.15 1.37 -5.86
N ARG A 152 2.50 0.20 -5.84
CA ARG A 152 2.21 -0.54 -4.61
C ARG A 152 3.46 -0.93 -3.83
N LEU A 153 4.53 -1.27 -4.51
CA LEU A 153 5.81 -1.61 -3.87
C LEU A 153 6.44 -0.39 -3.22
N VAL A 154 6.44 0.73 -3.91
CA VAL A 154 6.91 2.03 -3.38
C VAL A 154 6.09 2.48 -2.19
N GLU A 155 4.76 2.43 -2.27
CA GLU A 155 3.85 2.78 -1.16
C GLU A 155 4.07 1.93 0.09
N GLN A 156 4.47 0.68 -0.09
CA GLN A 156 4.78 -0.21 1.02
C GLN A 156 6.18 -0.03 1.58
N GLY A 157 7.05 0.73 0.91
CA GLY A 157 8.44 0.93 1.29
C GLY A 157 9.29 -0.31 1.08
N ALA A 158 9.03 -1.09 0.04
CA ALA A 158 9.90 -2.18 -0.36
C ALA A 158 11.26 -1.62 -0.75
N TRP A 159 12.33 -2.25 -0.29
CA TRP A 159 13.70 -1.85 -0.65
C TRP A 159 14.11 -2.45 -1.99
N PHE A 160 13.87 -3.76 -2.16
CA PHE A 160 13.90 -4.47 -3.42
C PHE A 160 12.66 -5.33 -3.54
N ALA A 161 12.22 -5.59 -4.76
CA ALA A 161 11.13 -6.50 -5.04
C ALA A 161 11.28 -7.10 -6.43
N LYS A 162 10.67 -8.28 -6.63
CA LYS A 162 10.59 -8.95 -7.92
C LYS A 162 9.16 -9.46 -8.14
N TYR A 163 8.61 -9.24 -9.32
CA TYR A 163 7.41 -9.91 -9.76
C TYR A 163 7.75 -11.34 -10.17
N VAL A 164 7.01 -12.31 -9.66
CA VAL A 164 7.27 -13.75 -9.87
C VAL A 164 6.20 -14.43 -10.70
N ALA A 165 5.01 -13.85 -10.79
CA ALA A 165 3.95 -14.36 -11.65
C ALA A 165 3.01 -13.25 -12.13
N HIS A 166 2.55 -13.38 -13.37
CA HIS A 166 1.38 -12.71 -13.92
C HIS A 166 0.20 -13.67 -13.88
N VAL A 167 -0.92 -13.21 -13.33
CA VAL A 167 -2.08 -14.06 -13.03
C VAL A 167 -3.33 -13.40 -13.61
N GLU A 168 -4.21 -14.18 -14.22
CA GLU A 168 -5.39 -13.70 -14.94
C GLU A 168 -6.33 -12.88 -14.06
N ASP A 169 -6.45 -13.24 -12.78
CA ASP A 169 -7.34 -12.53 -11.87
C ASP A 169 -6.85 -12.48 -10.42
N GLY A 170 -7.54 -11.67 -9.64
CA GLY A 170 -7.24 -11.44 -8.24
C GLY A 170 -7.66 -12.59 -7.30
N PHE A 171 -8.49 -13.53 -7.73
CA PHE A 171 -8.85 -14.71 -6.93
C PHE A 171 -7.71 -15.72 -6.99
N LEU A 172 -7.28 -16.08 -8.19
CA LEU A 172 -6.19 -17.02 -8.39
C LEU A 172 -4.88 -16.52 -7.79
N VAL A 173 -4.56 -15.23 -7.94
CA VAL A 173 -3.34 -14.68 -7.34
C VAL A 173 -3.32 -14.78 -5.81
N ARG A 174 -4.50 -14.70 -5.15
CA ARG A 174 -4.62 -14.89 -3.70
C ARG A 174 -4.44 -16.34 -3.28
N GLU A 175 -4.91 -17.27 -4.10
CA GLU A 175 -4.63 -18.69 -3.86
C GLU A 175 -3.14 -18.99 -3.96
N LEU A 176 -2.46 -18.47 -5.00
CA LEU A 176 -1.02 -18.61 -5.15
C LEU A 176 -0.24 -17.93 -4.02
N GLU A 177 -0.66 -16.73 -3.58
CA GLU A 177 -0.09 -16.05 -2.41
C GLU A 177 -0.17 -16.92 -1.14
N ASP A 178 -1.34 -17.54 -0.89
CA ASP A 178 -1.55 -18.45 0.25
C ASP A 178 -0.70 -19.73 0.14
N VAL A 179 -0.59 -20.31 -1.05
CA VAL A 179 0.24 -21.49 -1.31
C VAL A 179 1.70 -21.18 -1.02
N VAL A 180 2.24 -20.12 -1.62
CA VAL A 180 3.64 -19.70 -1.41
C VAL A 180 3.88 -19.39 0.08
N SER A 181 3.00 -18.60 0.69
CA SER A 181 3.13 -18.22 2.10
C SER A 181 3.22 -19.42 3.03
N LYS A 182 2.41 -20.46 2.79
CA LYS A 182 2.40 -21.69 3.60
C LYS A 182 3.57 -22.61 3.31
N SER A 183 3.94 -22.76 2.04
CA SER A 183 4.96 -23.74 1.63
C SER A 183 6.35 -23.38 2.14
N ILE A 184 6.71 -22.12 2.18
CA ILE A 184 8.03 -21.64 2.61
C ILE A 184 7.98 -20.73 3.85
N ASN A 185 6.84 -20.72 4.55
CA ASN A 185 6.62 -19.89 5.75
C ASN A 185 6.93 -18.41 5.53
N LEU A 186 6.54 -17.86 4.38
CA LEU A 186 6.76 -16.48 3.99
C LEU A 186 5.58 -15.61 4.39
N GLY A 187 5.82 -14.54 5.15
CA GLY A 187 4.77 -13.64 5.59
C GLY A 187 4.09 -12.87 4.44
N GLN A 188 2.82 -12.54 4.61
CA GLN A 188 2.07 -11.66 3.70
C GLN A 188 2.07 -10.19 4.15
N ALA A 189 2.58 -9.91 5.34
CA ALA A 189 2.68 -8.57 5.91
C ALA A 189 3.98 -8.37 6.67
N VAL A 190 4.47 -7.14 6.68
CA VAL A 190 5.61 -6.71 7.50
C VAL A 190 5.18 -5.55 8.39
N ASP A 191 5.53 -5.61 9.67
CA ASP A 191 5.22 -4.59 10.65
C ASP A 191 5.87 -3.24 10.27
N THR A 192 5.10 -2.16 10.37
CA THR A 192 5.56 -0.80 10.02
C THR A 192 6.72 -0.33 10.90
N ARG A 193 6.77 -0.75 12.17
CA ARG A 193 7.86 -0.37 13.09
C ARG A 193 9.17 -1.04 12.68
N LYS A 194 9.12 -2.30 12.21
CA LYS A 194 10.30 -2.99 11.66
C LYS A 194 10.82 -2.28 10.43
N LYS A 195 9.94 -1.92 9.49
CA LYS A 195 10.31 -1.15 8.30
C LYS A 195 11.00 0.17 8.67
N PHE A 196 10.41 0.93 9.60
CA PHE A 196 11.01 2.19 10.07
C PHE A 196 12.36 1.98 10.73
N ALA A 197 12.50 0.99 11.61
CA ALA A 197 13.78 0.66 12.24
C ALA A 197 14.85 0.27 11.22
N GLY A 198 14.47 -0.40 10.12
CA GLY A 198 15.36 -0.76 9.02
C GLY A 198 15.99 0.44 8.32
N HIS A 199 15.30 1.59 8.25
CA HIS A 199 15.90 2.81 7.71
C HIS A 199 17.03 3.36 8.60
N LEU A 200 17.01 3.06 9.89
CA LEU A 200 18.05 3.50 10.84
C LEU A 200 19.21 2.50 10.94
N ARG A 201 18.93 1.21 10.81
CA ARG A 201 19.89 0.11 11.02
C ARG A 201 19.69 -1.00 9.98
N GLY A 202 19.66 -0.61 8.71
CA GLY A 202 19.41 -1.55 7.62
C GLY A 202 20.60 -2.42 7.28
N GLN A 203 20.34 -3.54 6.63
CA GLN A 203 21.32 -4.46 6.09
C GLN A 203 21.99 -3.88 4.84
N ARG A 204 23.11 -4.46 4.41
CA ARG A 204 23.79 -4.06 3.17
C ARG A 204 22.97 -4.46 1.95
N ASN A 205 23.02 -3.65 0.89
CA ASN A 205 22.28 -3.92 -0.34
C ASN A 205 22.63 -5.28 -0.93
N SER A 206 23.90 -5.67 -0.97
CA SER A 206 24.33 -6.97 -1.48
C SER A 206 23.73 -8.16 -0.72
N GLU A 207 23.56 -8.04 0.59
CA GLU A 207 22.91 -9.07 1.41
C GLU A 207 21.43 -9.17 1.09
N LEU A 208 20.76 -8.02 0.95
CA LEU A 208 19.35 -7.94 0.60
C LEU A 208 19.06 -8.50 -0.79
N GLU A 209 19.92 -8.17 -1.78
CA GLU A 209 19.80 -8.68 -3.14
C GLU A 209 19.98 -10.20 -3.20
N THR A 210 20.98 -10.73 -2.49
CA THR A 210 21.20 -12.18 -2.39
C THR A 210 19.98 -12.86 -1.75
N THR A 211 19.50 -12.33 -0.63
CA THR A 211 18.31 -12.86 0.05
C THR A 211 17.07 -12.84 -0.86
N LEU A 212 16.85 -11.75 -1.60
CA LEU A 212 15.73 -11.66 -2.55
C LEU A 212 15.86 -12.71 -3.65
N LYS A 213 17.06 -12.90 -4.20
CA LYS A 213 17.33 -13.89 -5.26
C LYS A 213 17.04 -15.31 -4.76
N ASP A 214 17.56 -15.68 -3.59
CA ASP A 214 17.34 -17.01 -3.01
C ASP A 214 15.85 -17.23 -2.74
N LEU A 215 15.19 -16.26 -2.14
CA LEU A 215 13.77 -16.32 -1.86
C LEU A 215 12.92 -16.43 -3.13
N THR A 216 13.27 -15.68 -4.18
CA THR A 216 12.60 -15.74 -5.48
C THR A 216 12.70 -17.15 -6.06
N PHE A 217 13.87 -17.75 -6.03
CA PHE A 217 14.09 -19.13 -6.51
C PHE A 217 13.25 -20.16 -5.75
N GLU A 218 13.14 -20.03 -4.42
CA GLU A 218 12.26 -20.91 -3.64
C GLU A 218 10.77 -20.71 -3.98
N VAL A 219 10.34 -19.46 -4.21
CA VAL A 219 8.96 -19.16 -4.64
C VAL A 219 8.68 -19.77 -6.02
N GLU A 220 9.58 -19.60 -6.98
CA GLU A 220 9.44 -20.17 -8.33
C GLU A 220 9.31 -21.69 -8.30
N LYS A 221 10.10 -22.38 -7.48
CA LYS A 221 9.94 -23.84 -7.26
C LYS A 221 8.55 -24.21 -6.75
N VAL A 222 8.03 -23.46 -5.78
CA VAL A 222 6.67 -23.70 -5.26
C VAL A 222 5.63 -23.49 -6.34
N LEU A 223 5.75 -22.41 -7.13
CA LEU A 223 4.82 -22.12 -8.22
C LEU A 223 4.85 -23.19 -9.31
N GLN A 224 6.03 -23.71 -9.70
CA GLN A 224 6.19 -24.76 -10.69
C GLN A 224 5.48 -26.09 -10.31
N THR A 225 5.23 -26.31 -9.02
CA THR A 225 4.45 -27.49 -8.57
C THR A 225 2.94 -27.29 -8.70
N GLN A 226 2.48 -26.08 -9.07
CA GLN A 226 1.06 -25.78 -9.19
C GLN A 226 0.56 -26.13 -10.59
N GLU A 227 -0.13 -27.25 -10.72
CA GLU A 227 -0.81 -27.69 -11.95
C GLU A 227 -2.13 -26.89 -12.13
N ARG A 228 -2.03 -25.58 -12.40
CA ARG A 228 -3.18 -24.69 -12.58
C ARG A 228 -2.95 -23.79 -13.78
N ASP A 229 -4.00 -23.62 -14.57
CA ASP A 229 -4.04 -22.62 -15.65
C ASP A 229 -4.25 -21.21 -15.10
N GLY A 230 -4.06 -20.20 -15.92
CA GLY A 230 -4.40 -18.80 -15.61
C GLY A 230 -3.25 -18.00 -14.99
N TRP A 231 -2.02 -18.51 -15.01
CA TRP A 231 -0.85 -17.76 -14.62
C TRP A 231 0.38 -18.11 -15.46
N VAL A 232 1.32 -17.16 -15.52
CA VAL A 232 2.63 -17.36 -16.14
C VAL A 232 3.72 -16.83 -15.21
N SER A 233 4.87 -17.51 -15.22
CA SER A 233 6.05 -17.04 -14.49
C SER A 233 6.57 -15.74 -15.10
N LEU A 234 7.05 -14.83 -14.27
CA LEU A 234 7.73 -13.61 -14.68
C LEU A 234 9.16 -13.64 -14.17
N ASP A 235 10.07 -13.17 -15.00
CA ASP A 235 11.48 -12.94 -14.66
C ASP A 235 11.80 -11.43 -14.76
N GLU A 236 11.03 -10.61 -13.99
CA GLU A 236 11.12 -9.15 -13.99
C GLU A 236 11.46 -8.58 -12.60
#